data_2ef80f2e20238fcf5795dc0e0d996db8
#
_entry.id   2ef80f2e20238fcf5795dc0e0d996db8
#
_cell.length_a   1.000
_cell.length_b   1.000
_cell.length_c   1.000
_cell.angle_alpha   90.00
_cell.angle_beta   90.00
_cell.angle_gamma   90.00
#
_symmetry.space_group_name_H-M   'P 1'
#
loop_
_entity.id
_entity.type
_entity.pdbx_description
1 polymer ?
#
loop_
_entity_poly.entity_id
_entity_poly.type
_entity_poly.pdbx_seq_one_letter_code
_entity_poly.pdbx_strand_id
1 'polypeptide(L)'
;MTALIQALPTAELSAGPGASSPARPSAEGFIKIHHDLISAGVSGNAMALFVALRNQPGCDQWTRHSYLRLAQWCGWDGLSEAAGCKRVQRAAAELASGGWLESRVGHDRRTAKTLVWHRLTSPDTDRWEQLPRIVWARICQIAGETSGEWVRHWLVWRMLAGRTGVAQAPMSIVCL
;
A
#
# COMPACT_ATOMS: atom_id res chain seq x y z
N MET A 1 -0.97 -29.23 16.39
CA MET A 1 -0.41 -28.08 17.13
C MET A 1 -1.24 -26.86 16.76
N THR A 2 -2.14 -26.46 17.65
CA THR A 2 -3.08 -25.36 17.43
C THR A 2 -2.43 -24.09 17.98
N ALA A 3 -1.97 -23.20 17.10
CA ALA A 3 -1.43 -21.91 17.51
C ALA A 3 -2.60 -20.99 17.88
N LEU A 4 -2.76 -20.73 19.16
CA LEU A 4 -3.65 -19.69 19.70
C LEU A 4 -3.10 -18.32 19.27
N ILE A 5 -3.85 -17.61 18.44
CA ILE A 5 -3.63 -16.18 18.24
C ILE A 5 -4.20 -15.47 19.46
N GLN A 6 -3.36 -15.15 20.43
CA GLN A 6 -3.73 -14.31 21.55
C GLN A 6 -3.92 -12.87 21.06
N ALA A 7 -5.08 -12.29 21.39
CA ALA A 7 -5.36 -10.88 21.18
C ALA A 7 -4.37 -10.03 21.99
N LEU A 8 -3.65 -9.13 21.30
CA LEU A 8 -2.74 -8.18 21.91
C LEU A 8 -3.52 -7.04 22.60
N PRO A 9 -3.08 -6.58 23.77
CA PRO A 9 -3.76 -5.51 24.52
C PRO A 9 -3.65 -4.18 23.76
N THR A 10 -4.75 -3.43 23.76
CA THR A 10 -4.85 -2.04 23.32
C THR A 10 -4.02 -1.15 24.24
N ALA A 11 -2.80 -0.82 23.82
CA ALA A 11 -1.98 0.19 24.49
C ALA A 11 -2.43 1.59 24.05
N GLU A 12 -2.94 2.38 24.99
CA GLU A 12 -3.20 3.81 24.81
C GLU A 12 -1.89 4.54 24.54
N LEU A 13 -1.75 5.09 23.33
CA LEU A 13 -0.64 5.96 22.95
C LEU A 13 -1.03 7.41 23.29
N SER A 14 -0.47 7.90 24.41
CA SER A 14 -0.47 9.30 24.80
C SER A 14 0.21 10.16 23.73
N ALA A 15 -0.54 11.07 23.11
CA ALA A 15 -0.03 12.02 22.12
C ALA A 15 0.64 13.20 22.81
N GLY A 16 1.95 13.37 22.61
CA GLY A 16 2.70 14.58 22.96
C GLY A 16 2.36 15.75 22.00
N PRO A 17 2.34 17.01 22.49
CA PRO A 17 1.98 18.17 21.67
C PRO A 17 3.18 18.65 20.83
N GLY A 18 2.94 18.87 19.52
CA GLY A 18 3.77 19.78 18.73
C GLY A 18 4.55 19.18 17.56
N ALA A 19 3.85 18.70 16.56
CA ALA A 19 4.23 18.82 15.15
C ALA A 19 2.94 18.53 14.36
N SER A 20 2.52 19.43 13.48
CA SER A 20 1.41 19.20 12.56
C SER A 20 1.80 18.12 11.56
N SER A 21 1.74 16.87 12.03
CA SER A 21 1.87 15.70 11.17
C SER A 21 0.72 15.74 10.16
N PRO A 22 0.99 15.58 8.85
CA PRO A 22 -0.09 15.54 7.85
C PRO A 22 -1.10 14.48 8.29
N ALA A 23 -2.37 14.85 8.30
CA ALA A 23 -3.47 14.01 8.76
C ALA A 23 -3.31 12.59 8.23
N ARG A 24 -3.07 11.64 9.14
CA ARG A 24 -3.10 10.22 8.77
C ARG A 24 -4.50 9.90 8.29
N PRO A 25 -4.65 9.20 7.17
CA PRO A 25 -5.98 8.77 6.74
C PRO A 25 -6.64 8.01 7.89
N SER A 26 -7.94 8.24 8.10
CA SER A 26 -8.68 7.62 9.20
C SER A 26 -8.47 6.10 9.17
N ALA A 27 -8.26 5.50 10.35
CA ALA A 27 -8.08 4.04 10.46
C ALA A 27 -9.36 3.26 10.10
N GLU A 28 -10.49 3.96 9.97
CA GLU A 28 -11.77 3.38 9.61
C GLU A 28 -11.90 3.17 8.10
N GLY A 29 -12.59 2.08 7.72
CA GLY A 29 -12.86 1.73 6.34
C GLY A 29 -11.86 0.75 5.73
N PHE A 30 -12.03 0.54 4.42
CA PHE A 30 -11.31 -0.49 3.66
C PHE A 30 -10.63 0.12 2.44
N ILE A 31 -9.55 -0.52 2.03
CA ILE A 31 -8.87 -0.29 0.76
C ILE A 31 -9.29 -1.42 -0.17
N LYS A 32 -9.84 -1.07 -1.34
CA LYS A 32 -10.19 -2.07 -2.36
C LYS A 32 -8.97 -2.41 -3.19
N ILE A 33 -8.64 -3.70 -3.28
CA ILE A 33 -7.51 -4.21 -4.06
C ILE A 33 -8.04 -5.22 -5.06
N HIS A 34 -7.79 -5.00 -6.33
CA HIS A 34 -8.27 -5.88 -7.40
C HIS A 34 -7.45 -7.18 -7.45
N HIS A 35 -8.14 -8.31 -7.67
CA HIS A 35 -7.49 -9.62 -7.82
C HIS A 35 -6.51 -9.63 -8.99
N ASP A 36 -6.80 -8.91 -10.06
CA ASP A 36 -5.98 -8.85 -11.26
C ASP A 36 -4.60 -8.24 -10.99
N LEU A 37 -4.49 -7.34 -9.99
CA LEU A 37 -3.19 -6.80 -9.57
C LEU A 37 -2.29 -7.90 -9.00
N ILE A 38 -2.88 -8.87 -8.28
CA ILE A 38 -2.14 -10.01 -7.72
C ILE A 38 -1.75 -10.97 -8.86
N SER A 39 -2.70 -11.25 -9.76
CA SER A 39 -2.48 -12.14 -10.90
C SER A 39 -1.47 -11.58 -11.91
N ALA A 40 -1.35 -10.27 -12.02
CA ALA A 40 -0.36 -9.59 -12.85
C ALA A 40 1.09 -9.78 -12.35
N GLY A 41 1.29 -10.37 -11.18
CA GLY A 41 2.61 -10.65 -10.64
C GLY A 41 3.43 -9.41 -10.29
N VAL A 42 2.78 -8.29 -9.97
CA VAL A 42 3.47 -7.05 -9.58
C VAL A 42 4.36 -7.28 -8.35
N SER A 43 5.48 -6.58 -8.30
CA SER A 43 6.39 -6.68 -7.15
C SER A 43 5.75 -6.19 -5.85
N GLY A 44 6.29 -6.61 -4.71
CA GLY A 44 5.85 -6.11 -3.42
C GLY A 44 5.94 -4.58 -3.30
N ASN A 45 6.97 -3.96 -3.91
CA ASN A 45 7.09 -2.51 -3.92
C ASN A 45 5.94 -1.85 -4.70
N ALA A 46 5.58 -2.38 -5.86
CA ALA A 46 4.46 -1.89 -6.65
C ALA A 46 3.13 -2.10 -5.90
N MET A 47 2.95 -3.24 -5.24
CA MET A 47 1.79 -3.51 -4.39
C MET A 47 1.68 -2.50 -3.24
N ALA A 48 2.78 -2.23 -2.51
CA ALA A 48 2.79 -1.24 -1.43
C ALA A 48 2.40 0.15 -1.94
N LEU A 49 2.97 0.58 -3.07
CA LEU A 49 2.64 1.88 -3.67
C LEU A 49 1.18 1.96 -4.10
N PHE A 50 0.65 0.91 -4.75
CA PHE A 50 -0.75 0.85 -5.14
C PHE A 50 -1.67 1.02 -3.92
N VAL A 51 -1.43 0.25 -2.86
CA VAL A 51 -2.22 0.30 -1.62
C VAL A 51 -2.11 1.66 -0.95
N ALA A 52 -0.91 2.24 -0.89
CA ALA A 52 -0.68 3.56 -0.33
C ALA A 52 -1.45 4.65 -1.08
N LEU A 53 -1.45 4.62 -2.41
CA LEU A 53 -2.21 5.54 -3.26
C LEU A 53 -3.72 5.30 -3.12
N ARG A 54 -4.17 4.04 -3.15
CA ARG A 54 -5.59 3.69 -3.03
C ARG A 54 -6.18 4.05 -1.66
N ASN A 55 -5.33 4.14 -0.64
CA ASN A 55 -5.72 4.58 0.70
C ASN A 55 -6.01 6.09 0.78
N GLN A 56 -5.67 6.87 -0.26
CA GLN A 56 -5.91 8.31 -0.28
C GLN A 56 -7.28 8.62 -0.88
N PRO A 57 -7.99 9.65 -0.37
CA PRO A 57 -9.21 10.11 -0.99
C PRO A 57 -8.93 10.64 -2.41
N GLY A 58 -9.83 10.36 -3.35
CA GLY A 58 -9.70 10.83 -4.73
C GLY A 58 -8.55 10.20 -5.52
N CYS A 59 -8.12 8.98 -5.17
CA CYS A 59 -7.03 8.27 -5.84
C CYS A 59 -7.26 7.97 -7.33
N ASP A 60 -8.50 7.97 -7.78
CA ASP A 60 -8.96 7.85 -9.16
C ASP A 60 -8.94 9.19 -9.93
N GLN A 61 -8.65 10.27 -9.22
CA GLN A 61 -8.40 11.59 -9.80
C GLN A 61 -6.90 11.89 -9.81
N TRP A 62 -6.51 12.95 -10.55
CA TRP A 62 -5.13 13.41 -10.55
C TRP A 62 -4.76 14.02 -9.20
N THR A 63 -3.94 13.31 -8.43
CA THR A 63 -3.42 13.76 -7.14
C THR A 63 -1.93 14.02 -7.21
N ARG A 64 -1.47 15.03 -6.47
CA ARG A 64 -0.06 15.44 -6.46
C ARG A 64 0.60 15.01 -5.15
N HIS A 65 1.66 14.21 -5.26
CA HIS A 65 2.45 13.79 -4.11
C HIS A 65 3.94 13.85 -4.41
N SER A 66 4.76 14.16 -3.41
CA SER A 66 6.20 13.98 -3.53
C SER A 66 6.54 12.48 -3.36
N TYR A 67 7.61 12.05 -4.02
CA TYR A 67 8.10 10.67 -3.86
C TYR A 67 8.46 10.33 -2.41
N LEU A 68 9.01 11.30 -1.67
CA LEU A 68 9.30 11.14 -0.24
C LEU A 68 8.05 10.81 0.55
N ARG A 69 6.96 11.55 0.32
CA ARG A 69 5.68 11.29 0.99
C ARG A 69 5.10 9.92 0.62
N LEU A 70 5.21 9.54 -0.64
CA LEU A 70 4.77 8.21 -1.08
C LEU A 70 5.59 7.10 -0.42
N ALA A 71 6.91 7.28 -0.27
CA ALA A 71 7.76 6.33 0.45
C ALA A 71 7.32 6.16 1.91
N GLN A 72 7.03 7.28 2.59
CA GLN A 72 6.51 7.26 3.97
C GLN A 72 5.17 6.51 4.07
N TRP A 73 4.26 6.73 3.13
CA TRP A 73 2.97 6.03 3.11
C TRP A 73 3.09 4.53 2.83
N CYS A 74 4.16 4.12 2.17
CA CYS A 74 4.50 2.71 1.97
C CYS A 74 5.18 2.07 3.20
N GLY A 75 5.48 2.83 4.25
CA GLY A 75 6.21 2.36 5.43
C GLY A 75 7.72 2.26 5.23
N TRP A 76 8.30 3.00 4.25
CA TRP A 76 9.73 2.95 3.93
C TRP A 76 10.54 4.05 4.62
N ASP A 77 10.11 4.43 5.83
CA ASP A 77 10.75 5.49 6.63
C ASP A 77 12.20 5.13 7.06
N GLY A 78 12.53 3.85 7.11
CA GLY A 78 13.88 3.36 7.43
C GLY A 78 14.90 3.58 6.32
N LEU A 79 14.46 3.92 5.09
CA LEU A 79 15.35 4.20 3.98
C LEU A 79 15.85 5.63 3.99
N SER A 80 17.02 5.86 3.42
CA SER A 80 17.42 7.23 3.06
C SER A 80 16.43 7.83 2.09
N GLU A 81 16.27 9.16 2.10
CA GLU A 81 15.36 9.88 1.21
C GLU A 81 15.57 9.51 -0.26
N ALA A 82 16.83 9.47 -0.71
CA ALA A 82 17.18 9.11 -2.08
C ALA A 82 16.78 7.66 -2.43
N ALA A 83 17.00 6.71 -1.51
CA ALA A 83 16.64 5.32 -1.71
C ALA A 83 15.12 5.14 -1.75
N GLY A 84 14.39 5.78 -0.84
CA GLY A 84 12.93 5.77 -0.82
C GLY A 84 12.33 6.35 -2.09
N CYS A 85 12.80 7.52 -2.54
CA CYS A 85 12.34 8.13 -3.80
C CYS A 85 12.61 7.24 -5.01
N LYS A 86 13.79 6.63 -5.11
CA LYS A 86 14.14 5.71 -6.21
C LYS A 86 13.27 4.46 -6.20
N ARG A 87 12.93 3.94 -5.01
CA ARG A 87 12.03 2.79 -4.86
C ARG A 87 10.62 3.16 -5.36
N VAL A 88 10.08 4.32 -4.96
CA VAL A 88 8.79 4.81 -5.46
C VAL A 88 8.79 4.97 -6.97
N GLN A 89 9.85 5.55 -7.57
CA GLN A 89 9.95 5.71 -9.02
C GLN A 89 9.87 4.37 -9.76
N ARG A 90 10.58 3.36 -9.28
CA ARG A 90 10.55 2.00 -9.87
C ARG A 90 9.18 1.35 -9.74
N ALA A 91 8.57 1.42 -8.55
CA ALA A 91 7.24 0.90 -8.29
C ALA A 91 6.18 1.61 -9.15
N ALA A 92 6.28 2.93 -9.31
CA ALA A 92 5.38 3.70 -10.17
C ALA A 92 5.54 3.34 -11.65
N ALA A 93 6.77 3.13 -12.14
CA ALA A 93 7.03 2.69 -13.50
C ALA A 93 6.45 1.30 -13.78
N GLU A 94 6.58 0.38 -12.81
CA GLU A 94 6.00 -0.96 -12.90
C GLU A 94 4.47 -0.92 -12.96
N LEU A 95 3.83 -0.17 -12.06
CA LEU A 95 2.37 0.02 -12.09
C LEU A 95 1.90 0.69 -13.37
N ALA A 96 2.65 1.65 -13.89
CA ALA A 96 2.31 2.32 -15.14
C ALA A 96 2.43 1.37 -16.34
N SER A 97 3.45 0.54 -16.39
CA SER A 97 3.60 -0.47 -17.45
C SER A 97 2.49 -1.52 -17.44
N GLY A 98 1.97 -1.84 -16.25
CA GLY A 98 0.82 -2.72 -16.06
C GLY A 98 -0.54 -2.05 -16.28
N GLY A 99 -0.59 -0.75 -16.57
CA GLY A 99 -1.83 -0.01 -16.76
C GLY A 99 -2.60 0.31 -15.47
N TRP A 100 -1.96 0.17 -14.30
CA TRP A 100 -2.58 0.43 -12.99
C TRP A 100 -2.41 1.85 -12.49
N LEU A 101 -1.49 2.60 -13.11
CA LEU A 101 -1.14 3.95 -12.71
C LEU A 101 -0.86 4.81 -13.93
N GLU A 102 -1.44 5.99 -13.95
CA GLU A 102 -0.99 7.04 -14.83
C GLU A 102 -0.17 8.07 -14.04
N SER A 103 0.94 8.49 -14.63
CA SER A 103 1.83 9.50 -14.02
C SER A 103 2.11 10.63 -14.99
N ARG A 104 2.11 11.87 -14.48
CA ARG A 104 2.51 13.07 -15.22
C ARG A 104 3.58 13.80 -14.42
N VAL A 105 4.64 14.18 -15.10
CA VAL A 105 5.73 14.97 -14.52
C VAL A 105 5.61 16.41 -14.99
N GLY A 106 5.75 17.33 -14.07
CA GLY A 106 5.81 18.76 -14.36
C GLY A 106 6.80 19.44 -13.43
N HIS A 107 7.01 20.72 -13.66
CA HIS A 107 7.88 21.54 -12.84
C HIS A 107 7.12 22.71 -12.25
N ASP A 108 7.28 22.90 -10.96
CA ASP A 108 6.81 24.12 -10.30
C ASP A 108 7.75 25.29 -10.69
N ARG A 109 7.23 26.23 -11.47
CA ARG A 109 8.01 27.39 -11.94
C ARG A 109 8.55 28.26 -10.80
N ARG A 110 7.86 28.27 -9.64
CA ARG A 110 8.23 29.12 -8.50
C ARG A 110 9.33 28.49 -7.64
N THR A 111 9.31 27.17 -7.48
CA THR A 111 10.23 26.47 -6.58
C THR A 111 11.27 25.63 -7.31
N ALA A 112 11.23 25.57 -8.65
CA ALA A 112 12.02 24.69 -9.50
C ALA A 112 11.94 23.20 -9.12
N LYS A 113 10.94 22.82 -8.31
CA LYS A 113 10.76 21.44 -7.87
C LYS A 113 10.02 20.62 -8.90
N THR A 114 10.47 19.40 -9.09
CA THR A 114 9.75 18.42 -9.88
C THR A 114 8.49 17.99 -9.12
N LEU A 115 7.36 18.11 -9.78
CA LEU A 115 6.07 17.71 -9.29
C LEU A 115 5.60 16.46 -10.04
N VAL A 116 5.05 15.54 -9.33
CA VAL A 116 4.50 14.32 -9.93
C VAL A 116 3.02 14.21 -9.57
N TRP A 117 2.19 14.05 -10.57
CA TRP A 117 0.78 13.73 -10.42
C TRP A 117 0.57 12.27 -10.73
N HIS A 118 -0.24 11.62 -9.94
CA HIS A 118 -0.64 10.23 -10.09
C HIS A 118 -2.15 10.11 -10.16
N ARG A 119 -2.63 9.18 -10.96
CA ARG A 119 -4.01 8.75 -11.01
C ARG A 119 -4.03 7.23 -11.10
N LEU A 120 -4.71 6.57 -10.15
CA LEU A 120 -4.93 5.13 -10.26
C LEU A 120 -5.95 4.86 -11.35
N THR A 121 -5.62 3.91 -12.20
CA THR A 121 -6.54 3.31 -13.15
C THR A 121 -7.06 2.02 -12.54
N SER A 122 -8.37 1.88 -12.43
CA SER A 122 -8.98 0.64 -11.97
C SER A 122 -9.56 -0.05 -13.19
N PRO A 123 -9.17 -1.30 -13.48
CA PRO A 123 -9.90 -2.09 -14.46
C PRO A 123 -11.33 -2.25 -13.97
N ASP A 124 -12.25 -2.33 -14.92
CA ASP A 124 -13.68 -2.55 -14.67
C ASP A 124 -13.91 -4.04 -14.33
N THR A 125 -13.41 -4.45 -13.15
CA THR A 125 -13.55 -5.82 -12.67
C THR A 125 -14.26 -5.83 -11.33
N ASP A 126 -15.22 -6.74 -11.18
CA ASP A 126 -15.96 -6.96 -9.92
C ASP A 126 -15.19 -7.75 -8.87
N ARG A 127 -13.98 -8.20 -9.20
CA ARG A 127 -13.15 -9.02 -8.31
C ARG A 127 -12.18 -8.18 -7.52
N TRP A 128 -12.52 -7.94 -6.25
CA TRP A 128 -11.66 -7.19 -5.34
C TRP A 128 -11.74 -7.72 -3.91
N GLU A 129 -10.68 -7.51 -3.16
CA GLU A 129 -10.60 -7.77 -1.73
C GLU A 129 -10.57 -6.47 -0.92
N GLN A 130 -11.07 -6.55 0.30
CA GLN A 130 -11.08 -5.45 1.26
C GLN A 130 -9.90 -5.58 2.22
N LEU A 131 -8.92 -4.72 2.10
CA LEU A 131 -7.87 -4.58 3.12
C LEU A 131 -8.31 -3.52 4.14
N PRO A 132 -8.56 -3.87 5.41
CA PRO A 132 -8.85 -2.87 6.44
C PRO A 132 -7.71 -1.86 6.56
N ARG A 133 -8.03 -0.57 6.62
CA ARG A 133 -7.01 0.50 6.73
C ARG A 133 -6.13 0.33 7.97
N ILE A 134 -6.72 -0.13 9.08
CA ILE A 134 -5.95 -0.42 10.30
C ILE A 134 -4.91 -1.52 10.09
N VAL A 135 -5.23 -2.55 9.29
CA VAL A 135 -4.29 -3.62 8.93
C VAL A 135 -3.16 -3.07 8.08
N TRP A 136 -3.47 -2.25 7.07
CA TRP A 136 -2.44 -1.58 6.27
C TRP A 136 -1.50 -0.73 7.12
N ALA A 137 -2.05 0.12 7.99
CA ALA A 137 -1.24 0.94 8.89
C ALA A 137 -0.31 0.08 9.77
N ARG A 138 -0.82 -1.05 10.28
CA ARG A 138 -0.03 -1.98 11.10
C ARG A 138 1.05 -2.69 10.30
N ILE A 139 0.76 -3.10 9.08
CA ILE A 139 1.76 -3.68 8.17
C ILE A 139 2.90 -2.70 7.93
N CYS A 140 2.60 -1.43 7.61
CA CYS A 140 3.63 -0.41 7.41
C CYS A 140 4.52 -0.23 8.64
N GLN A 141 3.95 -0.26 9.85
CA GLN A 141 4.71 -0.12 11.10
C GLN A 141 5.64 -1.31 11.39
N ILE A 142 5.18 -2.54 11.13
CA ILE A 142 5.91 -3.75 11.51
C ILE A 142 6.85 -4.20 10.41
N ALA A 143 6.39 -4.20 9.17
CA ALA A 143 7.11 -4.77 8.03
C ALA A 143 8.00 -3.75 7.31
N GLY A 144 7.75 -2.43 7.48
CA GLY A 144 8.55 -1.38 6.89
C GLY A 144 8.77 -1.62 5.39
N GLU A 145 10.01 -1.89 5.01
CA GLU A 145 10.41 -2.07 3.61
C GLU A 145 9.74 -3.25 2.90
N THR A 146 9.29 -4.25 3.63
CA THR A 146 8.62 -5.45 3.09
C THR A 146 7.09 -5.36 3.16
N SER A 147 6.54 -4.17 3.44
CA SER A 147 5.11 -3.94 3.61
C SER A 147 4.26 -4.48 2.45
N GLY A 148 4.74 -4.35 1.22
CA GLY A 148 4.05 -4.85 0.04
C GLY A 148 3.99 -6.37 -0.06
N GLU A 149 5.05 -7.06 0.35
CA GLU A 149 5.07 -8.53 0.42
C GLU A 149 4.08 -9.04 1.47
N TRP A 150 3.99 -8.38 2.61
CA TRP A 150 3.00 -8.71 3.64
C TRP A 150 1.57 -8.51 3.16
N VAL A 151 1.30 -7.43 2.43
CA VAL A 151 -0.02 -7.22 1.81
C VAL A 151 -0.32 -8.31 0.80
N ARG A 152 0.65 -8.67 -0.05
CA ARG A 152 0.50 -9.73 -1.05
C ARG A 152 0.16 -11.07 -0.38
N HIS A 153 0.89 -11.46 0.66
CA HIS A 153 0.60 -12.67 1.43
C HIS A 153 -0.80 -12.62 2.05
N TRP A 154 -1.14 -11.49 2.67
CA TRP A 154 -2.48 -11.33 3.27
C TRP A 154 -3.59 -11.49 2.24
N LEU A 155 -3.43 -10.91 1.04
CA LEU A 155 -4.40 -11.03 -0.04
C LEU A 155 -4.53 -12.47 -0.54
N VAL A 156 -3.41 -13.17 -0.75
CA VAL A 156 -3.42 -14.59 -1.15
C VAL A 156 -4.17 -15.43 -0.11
N TRP A 157 -3.89 -15.22 1.19
CA TRP A 157 -4.61 -15.91 2.26
C TRP A 157 -6.11 -15.60 2.24
N ARG A 158 -6.49 -14.36 2.02
CA ARG A 158 -7.91 -13.96 1.91
C ARG A 158 -8.60 -14.62 0.73
N MET A 159 -7.96 -14.65 -0.43
CA MET A 159 -8.49 -15.31 -1.62
C MET A 159 -8.68 -16.82 -1.40
N LEU A 160 -7.72 -17.48 -0.75
CA LEU A 160 -7.78 -18.91 -0.43
C LEU A 160 -8.81 -19.24 0.67
N ALA A 161 -8.96 -18.35 1.64
CA ALA A 161 -9.94 -18.51 2.71
C ALA A 161 -11.38 -18.32 2.22
N GLY A 162 -11.58 -17.57 1.15
CA GLY A 162 -12.90 -17.27 0.60
C GLY A 162 -13.85 -16.73 1.67
N ARG A 163 -15.14 -17.10 1.56
CA ARG A 163 -16.17 -16.66 2.51
C ARG A 163 -16.10 -17.38 3.86
N THR A 164 -15.44 -18.51 3.93
CA THR A 164 -15.38 -19.34 5.17
C THR A 164 -14.40 -18.77 6.19
N GLY A 165 -13.49 -17.88 5.78
CA GLY A 165 -12.43 -17.35 6.64
C GLY A 165 -11.34 -18.40 7.00
N VAL A 166 -11.43 -19.62 6.49
CA VAL A 166 -10.47 -20.72 6.73
C VAL A 166 -9.69 -20.97 5.44
N ALA A 167 -8.41 -20.62 5.44
CA ALA A 167 -7.54 -20.92 4.32
C ALA A 167 -7.11 -22.40 4.35
N GLN A 168 -7.42 -23.11 3.28
CA GLN A 168 -6.89 -24.44 3.00
C GLN A 168 -6.05 -24.36 1.73
N ALA A 169 -4.74 -24.36 1.88
CA ALA A 169 -3.84 -24.33 0.74
C ALA A 169 -2.74 -25.38 0.88
N PRO A 170 -2.34 -26.04 -0.20
CA PRO A 170 -1.12 -26.83 -0.21
C PRO A 170 0.08 -25.96 0.16
N MET A 171 1.00 -26.50 0.94
CA MET A 171 2.22 -25.78 1.37
C MET A 171 3.01 -25.16 0.19
N SER A 172 2.94 -25.77 -0.99
CA SER A 172 3.59 -25.27 -2.21
C SER A 172 3.07 -23.91 -2.69
N ILE A 173 1.88 -23.49 -2.27
CA ILE A 173 1.31 -22.18 -2.65
C ILE A 173 1.70 -21.08 -1.64
N VAL A 174 2.05 -21.49 -0.42
CA VAL A 174 2.39 -20.55 0.66
C VAL A 174 3.84 -20.06 0.55
N CYS A 175 4.68 -20.76 -0.20
CA CYS A 175 6.12 -20.44 -0.37
C CYS A 175 6.46 -19.61 -1.63
N LEU A 176 5.45 -19.08 -2.32
CA LEU A 176 5.61 -18.14 -3.43
C LEU A 176 5.62 -16.71 -2.96
#